data_7db0e336a2f9748db358cfaa03d10814
#
_entry.id   7db0e336a2f9748db358cfaa03d10814
#
_cell.length_a   1.000
_cell.length_b   1.000
_cell.length_c   1.000
_cell.angle_alpha   90.00
_cell.angle_beta   90.00
_cell.angle_gamma   90.00
#
_symmetry.space_group_name_H-M   'P 1'
#
loop_
_entity.id
_entity.type
_entity.pdbx_description
1 polymer ?
#
loop_
_entity_poly.entity_id
_entity_poly.type
_entity_poly.pdbx_seq_one_letter_code
_entity_poly.pdbx_strand_id
1 'polypeptide(L)'
;DTLGGVVQGSDGAWQNAPHGVVVAPDGHVWVNIYGGNGRMEVLASGDTVHYKGIYVLDPATGQHADFSPIEILTFPDGTSDSLTAESATSGGGRGIALDADGHILSSHYKTLYKINYMTGEGVAMWLGEGTLSEAAADDNGNVFVSYVLAAELPVVTLDSDLNYVGNAIDTVGHINRAIVVTASGEDMLLGSTWDGHGFTHWNSSVPGVIQHSFVDTFGVYYDVDANYEYIGSVADSAYVVDLDGYYDADTSYDTTALWVSALDLSPDGSELLVGALTAGWGGPLGGTNWLFDMSDLSMPYGLVGNRHNLDGSGEGVTDGPRGGFWDADGNIYLADFYSNAIFHYAADMSSISDDNPKTVVASGYALEQNYPNPFNPDTRIDFTIPANEHVNLSIYNLEGRLVKTLINQAMNSGKHITNWDGTNEIGAKVSAGMYIYQLRTNSILLNRKMTFVK
;
A
#
# COMPACT_ATOMS: atom_id res chain seq x y z
N ASP A 1 4.27 8.21 13.53
CA ASP A 1 4.84 9.57 13.44
C ASP A 1 4.67 10.12 12.02
N THR A 2 4.63 11.42 11.90
CA THR A 2 4.63 12.10 10.61
C THR A 2 6.01 12.69 10.37
N LEU A 3 6.68 12.27 9.29
CA LEU A 3 7.91 12.91 8.86
C LEU A 3 7.53 14.24 8.21
N GLY A 4 7.76 15.33 8.96
CA GLY A 4 7.54 16.68 8.47
C GLY A 4 8.46 16.98 7.30
N GLY A 5 7.89 17.29 6.15
CA GLY A 5 8.66 17.72 5.01
C GLY A 5 9.25 19.10 5.20
N VAL A 6 10.33 19.37 4.54
CA VAL A 6 11.06 20.64 4.62
C VAL A 6 10.52 21.69 3.68
N VAL A 7 9.70 21.32 2.74
CA VAL A 7 8.84 22.30 2.10
C VAL A 7 7.66 22.53 3.05
N GLN A 8 7.97 23.10 4.20
CA GLN A 8 6.97 23.48 5.15
C GLN A 8 6.18 24.65 4.61
N GLY A 9 4.90 24.42 4.36
CA GLY A 9 3.94 25.48 4.57
C GLY A 9 4.03 25.96 6.03
N SER A 10 3.41 27.06 6.34
CA SER A 10 3.37 27.63 7.70
C SER A 10 2.77 26.67 8.76
N ASP A 11 2.23 25.53 8.33
CA ASP A 11 1.59 24.48 9.11
C ASP A 11 2.43 23.19 9.26
N GLY A 12 3.60 23.14 8.62
CA GLY A 12 4.49 21.97 8.69
C GLY A 12 4.17 20.84 7.71
N ALA A 13 3.14 20.99 6.87
CA ALA A 13 2.76 19.99 5.88
C ALA A 13 3.61 20.09 4.60
N TRP A 14 3.77 18.98 3.89
CA TRP A 14 4.31 18.97 2.54
C TRP A 14 3.39 19.77 1.63
N GLN A 15 3.94 20.69 0.85
CA GLN A 15 3.16 21.35 -0.19
C GLN A 15 3.38 20.61 -1.51
N ASN A 16 2.29 20.31 -2.21
CA ASN A 16 2.25 19.65 -3.52
C ASN A 16 2.46 18.13 -3.54
N ALA A 17 1.83 17.46 -2.60
CA ALA A 17 1.47 16.07 -2.73
C ALA A 17 2.64 15.08 -2.96
N PRO A 18 3.20 14.48 -1.90
CA PRO A 18 4.11 13.36 -2.04
C PRO A 18 3.41 12.21 -2.78
N HIS A 19 4.09 11.63 -3.76
CA HIS A 19 3.50 10.62 -4.62
C HIS A 19 4.19 9.27 -4.53
N GLY A 20 5.39 9.21 -4.01
CA GLY A 20 6.13 7.98 -3.76
C GLY A 20 7.12 8.18 -2.63
N VAL A 21 7.44 7.12 -1.93
CA VAL A 21 8.40 7.09 -0.82
C VAL A 21 9.17 5.78 -0.84
N VAL A 22 10.49 5.84 -0.61
CA VAL A 22 11.34 4.67 -0.34
C VAL A 22 12.37 5.02 0.71
N VAL A 23 12.93 4.01 1.36
CA VAL A 23 14.09 4.16 2.26
C VAL A 23 15.30 3.53 1.58
N ALA A 24 16.30 4.34 1.31
CA ALA A 24 17.54 3.89 0.71
C ALA A 24 18.37 3.03 1.67
N PRO A 25 19.36 2.23 1.18
CA PRO A 25 20.18 1.37 2.02
C PRO A 25 20.95 2.07 3.13
N ASP A 26 21.18 3.38 3.01
CA ASP A 26 21.82 4.22 4.04
C ASP A 26 20.83 4.76 5.09
N GLY A 27 19.55 4.41 4.99
CA GLY A 27 18.48 4.80 5.90
C GLY A 27 17.80 6.12 5.56
N HIS A 28 18.24 6.86 4.55
CA HIS A 28 17.56 8.10 4.14
C HIS A 28 16.22 7.82 3.46
N VAL A 29 15.23 8.63 3.80
CA VAL A 29 13.89 8.60 3.19
C VAL A 29 13.86 9.46 1.94
N TRP A 30 13.58 8.86 0.81
CA TRP A 30 13.45 9.51 -0.48
C TRP A 30 12.00 9.69 -0.85
N VAL A 31 11.62 10.89 -1.27
CA VAL A 31 10.23 11.27 -1.55
C VAL A 31 10.14 11.97 -2.90
N ASN A 32 9.30 11.42 -3.77
CA ASN A 32 8.89 12.07 -5.01
C ASN A 32 7.73 13.03 -4.76
N ILE A 33 7.83 14.24 -5.31
CA ILE A 33 6.75 15.22 -5.28
C ILE A 33 6.11 15.32 -6.66
N TYR A 34 4.80 15.09 -6.72
CA TYR A 34 4.04 15.21 -7.98
C TYR A 34 4.04 16.65 -8.52
N GLY A 35 4.12 17.62 -7.63
CA GLY A 35 4.32 19.01 -7.95
C GLY A 35 3.08 19.72 -8.49
N GLY A 36 2.70 20.79 -7.85
CA GLY A 36 1.80 21.81 -8.42
C GLY A 36 2.60 22.82 -9.23
N ASN A 37 2.06 23.28 -10.26
CA ASN A 37 2.26 24.48 -11.11
C ASN A 37 3.52 25.35 -10.88
N GLY A 38 4.72 24.74 -10.80
CA GLY A 38 5.98 25.52 -10.79
C GLY A 38 6.11 26.52 -9.62
N ARG A 39 5.46 26.27 -8.50
CA ARG A 39 5.63 27.12 -7.31
C ARG A 39 7.06 27.05 -6.81
N MET A 40 7.63 28.22 -6.65
CA MET A 40 8.91 28.41 -5.96
C MET A 40 8.61 29.00 -4.58
N GLU A 41 9.27 28.50 -3.56
CA GLU A 41 9.25 29.10 -2.23
C GLU A 41 10.65 29.57 -1.85
N VAL A 42 10.71 30.72 -1.20
CA VAL A 42 11.96 31.21 -0.61
C VAL A 42 11.96 30.75 0.84
N LEU A 43 12.85 29.83 1.18
CA LEU A 43 13.02 29.33 2.53
C LEU A 43 13.50 30.43 3.47
N ALA A 44 13.36 30.22 4.78
CA ALA A 44 13.87 31.13 5.79
C ALA A 44 15.41 31.34 5.72
N SER A 45 16.14 30.42 5.10
CA SER A 45 17.55 30.55 4.74
C SER A 45 17.83 31.56 3.62
N GLY A 46 16.81 31.96 2.86
CA GLY A 46 16.93 32.77 1.65
C GLY A 46 17.06 31.96 0.37
N ASP A 47 17.13 30.65 0.47
CA ASP A 47 17.20 29.75 -0.69
C ASP A 47 15.83 29.62 -1.34
N THR A 48 15.82 29.47 -2.68
CA THR A 48 14.61 29.22 -3.45
C THR A 48 14.53 27.75 -3.78
N VAL A 49 13.47 27.07 -3.39
CA VAL A 49 13.24 25.65 -3.69
C VAL A 49 12.06 25.49 -4.64
N HIS A 50 12.17 24.52 -5.52
CA HIS A 50 11.10 24.07 -6.41
C HIS A 50 10.40 22.87 -5.79
N TYR A 51 9.07 22.83 -5.86
CA TYR A 51 8.29 21.77 -5.26
C TYR A 51 8.32 20.43 -6.02
N LYS A 52 8.86 20.38 -7.24
CA LYS A 52 8.86 19.19 -8.09
C LYS A 52 10.08 18.30 -7.95
N GLY A 53 11.01 18.62 -7.11
CA GLY A 53 12.25 17.85 -6.93
C GLY A 53 12.03 16.53 -6.17
N ILE A 54 13.08 15.78 -6.02
CA ILE A 54 13.15 14.63 -5.13
C ILE A 54 13.74 15.10 -3.80
N TYR A 55 13.05 14.80 -2.71
CA TYR A 55 13.51 15.16 -1.37
C TYR A 55 14.13 13.96 -0.68
N VAL A 56 15.25 14.17 -0.02
CA VAL A 56 16.00 13.14 0.72
C VAL A 56 16.19 13.59 2.15
N LEU A 57 15.66 12.82 3.10
CA LEU A 57 15.60 13.18 4.51
C LEU A 57 16.24 12.11 5.38
N ASP A 58 16.95 12.53 6.41
CA ASP A 58 17.30 11.70 7.54
C ASP A 58 16.05 11.52 8.45
N PRO A 59 15.53 10.30 8.60
CA PRO A 59 14.30 10.08 9.36
C PRO A 59 14.45 10.36 10.86
N ALA A 60 15.66 10.26 11.42
CA ALA A 60 15.91 10.49 12.84
C ALA A 60 15.90 11.98 13.21
N THR A 61 16.31 12.83 12.29
CA THR A 61 16.48 14.27 12.53
C THR A 61 15.51 15.14 11.75
N GLY A 62 14.89 14.59 10.68
CA GLY A 62 14.09 15.33 9.71
C GLY A 62 14.92 16.31 8.85
N GLN A 63 16.26 16.25 8.93
CA GLN A 63 17.13 17.12 8.16
C GLN A 63 17.30 16.59 6.73
N HIS A 64 17.57 17.49 5.79
CA HIS A 64 17.91 17.12 4.43
C HIS A 64 19.31 16.52 4.33
N ALA A 65 19.49 15.56 3.42
CA ALA A 65 20.80 15.23 2.89
C ALA A 65 21.42 16.46 2.19
N ASP A 66 22.75 16.51 2.14
CA ASP A 66 23.48 17.66 1.57
C ASP A 66 23.11 17.97 0.10
N PHE A 67 22.65 16.96 -0.63
CA PHE A 67 22.23 17.07 -2.03
C PHE A 67 20.71 17.24 -2.23
N SER A 68 19.93 17.32 -1.15
CA SER A 68 18.48 17.49 -1.18
C SER A 68 18.06 18.96 -1.09
N PRO A 69 17.05 19.41 -1.84
CA PRO A 69 16.29 18.67 -2.84
C PRO A 69 17.06 18.48 -4.15
N ILE A 70 16.82 17.36 -4.84
CA ILE A 70 17.39 17.11 -6.17
C ILE A 70 16.46 17.74 -7.20
N GLU A 71 16.91 18.80 -7.83
CA GLU A 71 16.17 19.51 -8.88
C GLU A 71 16.77 19.27 -10.28
N ILE A 72 18.04 18.95 -10.32
CA ILE A 72 18.81 18.65 -11.54
C ILE A 72 19.59 17.38 -11.32
N LEU A 73 19.45 16.43 -12.23
CA LEU A 73 20.27 15.23 -12.29
C LEU A 73 21.44 15.45 -13.26
N THR A 74 22.65 15.17 -12.82
CA THR A 74 23.84 15.15 -13.66
C THR A 74 24.27 13.72 -13.86
N PHE A 75 24.57 13.33 -15.09
CA PHE A 75 24.95 11.97 -15.47
C PHE A 75 26.47 11.84 -15.74
N PRO A 76 27.03 10.61 -15.73
CA PRO A 76 28.46 10.38 -15.90
C PRO A 76 29.04 10.88 -17.23
N ASP A 77 28.22 11.01 -18.26
CA ASP A 77 28.63 11.56 -19.57
C ASP A 77 28.68 13.10 -19.60
N GLY A 78 28.36 13.75 -18.47
CA GLY A 78 28.31 15.20 -18.33
C GLY A 78 27.02 15.85 -18.80
N THR A 79 26.04 15.07 -19.23
CA THR A 79 24.69 15.58 -19.49
C THR A 79 23.92 15.84 -18.21
N SER A 80 22.89 16.66 -18.27
CA SER A 80 22.01 16.93 -17.14
C SER A 80 20.56 17.06 -17.59
N ASP A 81 19.64 16.69 -16.70
CA ASP A 81 18.19 16.89 -16.89
C ASP A 81 17.57 17.56 -15.65
N SER A 82 16.56 18.38 -15.88
CA SER A 82 15.88 19.14 -14.82
C SER A 82 14.57 18.46 -14.45
N LEU A 83 14.45 18.05 -13.19
CA LEU A 83 13.21 17.46 -12.63
C LEU A 83 12.11 18.50 -12.42
N THR A 84 12.47 19.79 -12.41
CA THR A 84 11.54 20.91 -12.17
C THR A 84 11.01 21.56 -13.43
N ALA A 85 11.63 21.28 -14.59
CA ALA A 85 11.21 21.85 -15.86
C ALA A 85 9.84 21.33 -16.29
N GLU A 86 9.01 22.19 -16.85
CA GLU A 86 7.75 21.81 -17.50
C GLU A 86 8.00 21.26 -18.93
N SER A 87 8.98 20.39 -19.08
CA SER A 87 9.23 19.77 -20.36
C SER A 87 8.32 18.55 -20.56
N ALA A 88 8.14 18.15 -21.82
CA ALA A 88 7.37 16.95 -22.14
C ALA A 88 8.06 15.66 -21.64
N THR A 89 9.32 15.74 -21.23
CA THR A 89 10.13 14.62 -20.75
C THR A 89 10.24 14.60 -19.23
N SER A 90 10.18 15.75 -18.54
CA SER A 90 10.21 15.85 -17.10
C SER A 90 8.94 16.54 -16.60
N GLY A 91 8.09 15.81 -15.93
CA GLY A 91 6.90 16.29 -15.23
C GLY A 91 7.09 16.10 -13.73
N GLY A 92 6.01 16.20 -12.95
CA GLY A 92 6.06 15.86 -11.52
C GLY A 92 6.46 14.41 -11.28
N GLY A 93 7.16 14.17 -10.17
CA GLY A 93 7.54 12.83 -9.73
C GLY A 93 6.30 11.99 -9.41
N ARG A 94 6.32 10.73 -9.82
CA ARG A 94 5.24 9.78 -9.54
C ARG A 94 5.76 8.65 -8.66
N GLY A 95 6.00 7.48 -9.23
CA GLY A 95 6.55 6.36 -8.48
C GLY A 95 8.03 6.54 -8.14
N ILE A 96 8.45 5.95 -7.05
CA ILE A 96 9.84 5.83 -6.64
C ILE A 96 10.04 4.44 -6.03
N ALA A 97 11.11 3.75 -6.41
CA ALA A 97 11.42 2.39 -5.98
C ALA A 97 12.93 2.21 -5.81
N LEU A 98 13.34 1.05 -5.32
CA LEU A 98 14.73 0.62 -5.31
C LEU A 98 14.97 -0.41 -6.41
N ASP A 99 16.17 -0.40 -7.00
CA ASP A 99 16.64 -1.54 -7.78
C ASP A 99 17.43 -2.53 -6.91
N ALA A 100 17.85 -3.65 -7.49
CA ALA A 100 18.60 -4.69 -6.81
C ALA A 100 19.92 -4.22 -6.16
N ASP A 101 20.51 -3.14 -6.67
CA ASP A 101 21.76 -2.54 -6.16
C ASP A 101 21.48 -1.42 -5.14
N GLY A 102 20.22 -1.14 -4.84
CA GLY A 102 19.77 -0.08 -3.93
C GLY A 102 19.75 1.32 -4.56
N HIS A 103 19.96 1.45 -5.88
CA HIS A 103 19.76 2.73 -6.54
C HIS A 103 18.28 3.11 -6.58
N ILE A 104 18.03 4.40 -6.60
CA ILE A 104 16.68 4.94 -6.67
C ILE A 104 16.18 4.93 -8.11
N LEU A 105 15.06 4.29 -8.34
CA LEU A 105 14.28 4.38 -9.57
C LEU A 105 13.18 5.41 -9.39
N SER A 106 13.20 6.48 -10.15
CA SER A 106 12.26 7.59 -9.99
C SER A 106 11.60 7.94 -11.32
N SER A 107 10.28 7.82 -11.39
CA SER A 107 9.51 8.14 -12.59
C SER A 107 9.00 9.58 -12.57
N HIS A 108 9.34 10.31 -13.65
CA HIS A 108 8.91 11.69 -13.87
C HIS A 108 8.31 11.82 -15.27
N TYR A 109 7.01 11.98 -15.33
CA TYR A 109 6.22 12.04 -16.55
C TYR A 109 6.53 10.85 -17.48
N LYS A 110 7.39 11.01 -18.50
CA LYS A 110 7.79 9.96 -19.44
C LYS A 110 9.17 9.37 -19.16
N THR A 111 9.91 9.92 -18.23
CA THR A 111 11.30 9.50 -17.98
C THR A 111 11.41 8.73 -16.70
N LEU A 112 12.05 7.57 -16.74
CA LEU A 112 12.55 6.84 -15.60
C LEU A 112 14.00 7.21 -15.39
N TYR A 113 14.33 7.66 -14.18
CA TYR A 113 15.70 7.95 -13.75
C TYR A 113 16.19 6.88 -12.80
N LYS A 114 17.44 6.46 -12.98
CA LYS A 114 18.20 5.69 -12.00
C LYS A 114 19.19 6.64 -11.33
N ILE A 115 19.16 6.72 -10.00
CA ILE A 115 19.89 7.72 -9.21
C ILE A 115 20.72 7.01 -8.13
N ASN A 116 21.96 7.42 -7.99
CA ASN A 116 22.82 6.93 -6.92
C ASN A 116 22.34 7.51 -5.57
N TYR A 117 21.91 6.63 -4.66
CA TYR A 117 21.35 7.05 -3.38
C TYR A 117 22.36 7.75 -2.46
N MET A 118 23.67 7.50 -2.62
CA MET A 118 24.71 8.12 -1.79
C MET A 118 25.07 9.53 -2.24
N THR A 119 24.93 9.85 -3.53
CA THR A 119 25.42 11.13 -4.10
C THR A 119 24.30 12.01 -4.65
N GLY A 120 23.12 11.45 -4.93
CA GLY A 120 22.03 12.15 -5.61
C GLY A 120 22.28 12.36 -7.11
N GLU A 121 23.36 11.80 -7.68
CA GLU A 121 23.67 11.93 -9.10
C GLU A 121 22.91 10.89 -9.94
N GLY A 122 22.58 11.26 -11.17
CA GLY A 122 21.98 10.37 -12.17
C GLY A 122 22.97 9.27 -12.59
N VAL A 123 22.50 8.03 -12.66
CA VAL A 123 23.26 6.87 -13.16
C VAL A 123 22.86 6.57 -14.59
N ALA A 124 21.58 6.47 -14.84
CA ALA A 124 20.99 6.19 -16.17
C ALA A 124 19.60 6.83 -16.28
N MET A 125 19.08 6.94 -17.48
CA MET A 125 17.69 7.32 -17.72
C MET A 125 17.11 6.57 -18.93
N TRP A 126 15.79 6.36 -18.88
CA TRP A 126 15.04 5.78 -19.98
C TRP A 126 13.80 6.63 -20.28
N LEU A 127 13.55 6.87 -21.59
CA LEU A 127 12.40 7.63 -22.05
C LEU A 127 11.31 6.68 -22.57
N GLY A 128 10.18 6.64 -21.87
CA GLY A 128 9.01 5.86 -22.27
C GLY A 128 8.12 6.53 -23.31
N GLU A 129 7.23 5.76 -23.90
CA GLU A 129 6.30 6.23 -24.92
C GLU A 129 5.13 7.05 -24.34
N GLY A 130 4.75 6.77 -23.08
CA GLY A 130 3.63 7.40 -22.37
C GLY A 130 4.02 7.92 -20.99
N THR A 131 3.04 8.41 -20.25
CA THR A 131 3.23 8.86 -18.86
C THR A 131 3.45 7.65 -17.96
N LEU A 132 4.62 7.56 -17.37
CA LEU A 132 4.98 6.49 -16.43
C LEU A 132 4.18 6.63 -15.12
N SER A 133 3.88 5.52 -14.48
CA SER A 133 3.37 5.51 -13.11
C SER A 133 4.50 5.19 -12.14
N GLU A 134 4.88 3.95 -12.06
CA GLU A 134 5.85 3.44 -11.11
C GLU A 134 6.75 2.41 -11.78
N ALA A 135 7.89 2.14 -11.18
CA ALA A 135 8.76 1.05 -11.55
C ALA A 135 8.94 0.11 -10.36
N ALA A 136 9.20 -1.16 -10.65
CA ALA A 136 9.61 -2.16 -9.66
C ALA A 136 10.81 -2.93 -10.20
N ALA A 137 11.64 -3.49 -9.33
CA ALA A 137 12.79 -4.27 -9.75
C ALA A 137 12.85 -5.62 -9.04
N ASP A 138 13.37 -6.64 -9.73
CA ASP A 138 13.66 -7.94 -9.15
C ASP A 138 15.16 -8.07 -8.79
N ASP A 139 15.51 -9.11 -8.05
CA ASP A 139 16.91 -9.40 -7.66
C ASP A 139 17.79 -9.86 -8.85
N ASN A 140 17.19 -10.12 -10.01
CA ASN A 140 17.92 -10.46 -11.23
C ASN A 140 18.38 -9.22 -12.01
N GLY A 141 18.00 -8.03 -11.54
CA GLY A 141 18.33 -6.74 -12.16
C GLY A 141 17.37 -6.34 -13.29
N ASN A 142 16.22 -6.97 -13.40
CA ASN A 142 15.16 -6.50 -14.30
C ASN A 142 14.40 -5.34 -13.62
N VAL A 143 14.08 -4.33 -14.42
CA VAL A 143 13.26 -3.19 -14.01
C VAL A 143 11.97 -3.20 -14.82
N PHE A 144 10.84 -3.28 -14.15
CA PHE A 144 9.51 -3.31 -14.73
C PHE A 144 8.86 -1.95 -14.61
N VAL A 145 8.28 -1.43 -15.68
CA VAL A 145 7.74 -0.07 -15.71
C VAL A 145 6.32 -0.08 -16.25
N SER A 146 5.41 0.51 -15.49
CA SER A 146 4.00 0.67 -15.86
C SER A 146 3.66 2.11 -16.26
N TYR A 147 2.50 2.28 -16.93
CA TYR A 147 2.01 3.56 -17.43
C TYR A 147 0.68 3.93 -16.75
N VAL A 148 0.51 5.22 -16.46
CA VAL A 148 -0.66 5.71 -15.71
C VAL A 148 -1.85 6.12 -16.57
N LEU A 149 -1.65 6.51 -17.81
CA LEU A 149 -2.69 7.08 -18.67
C LEU A 149 -2.79 6.36 -20.02
N ALA A 150 -2.72 5.06 -20.01
CA ALA A 150 -2.70 4.35 -21.27
C ALA A 150 -3.60 3.13 -21.23
N ALA A 151 -4.74 3.25 -21.87
CA ALA A 151 -5.37 2.07 -22.42
C ALA A 151 -4.41 1.45 -23.45
N GLU A 152 -4.12 0.15 -23.30
CA GLU A 152 -3.35 -0.64 -24.27
C GLU A 152 -1.83 -0.40 -24.32
N LEU A 153 -1.20 0.17 -23.29
CA LEU A 153 0.26 0.15 -23.19
C LEU A 153 0.77 -1.07 -22.41
N PRO A 154 1.99 -1.54 -22.73
CA PRO A 154 2.58 -2.70 -22.06
C PRO A 154 3.07 -2.35 -20.65
N VAL A 155 3.39 -3.37 -19.85
CA VAL A 155 4.42 -3.25 -18.82
C VAL A 155 5.74 -3.61 -19.48
N VAL A 156 6.66 -2.64 -19.57
CA VAL A 156 7.97 -2.86 -20.19
C VAL A 156 8.96 -3.42 -19.19
N THR A 157 9.94 -4.18 -19.70
CA THR A 157 11.09 -4.65 -18.95
C THR A 157 12.34 -3.97 -19.48
N LEU A 158 13.13 -3.42 -18.56
CA LEU A 158 14.46 -2.87 -18.81
C LEU A 158 15.49 -3.73 -18.06
N ASP A 159 16.74 -3.69 -18.51
CA ASP A 159 17.87 -4.24 -17.74
C ASP A 159 18.32 -3.26 -16.62
N SER A 160 19.32 -3.65 -15.87
CA SER A 160 19.88 -2.84 -14.77
C SER A 160 20.49 -1.50 -15.24
N ASP A 161 20.84 -1.38 -16.51
CA ASP A 161 21.35 -0.14 -17.13
C ASP A 161 20.22 0.67 -17.79
N LEU A 162 18.98 0.29 -17.58
CA LEU A 162 17.75 0.85 -18.17
C LEU A 162 17.66 0.69 -19.71
N ASN A 163 18.31 -0.32 -20.31
CA ASN A 163 18.07 -0.65 -21.71
C ASN A 163 16.82 -1.51 -21.86
N TYR A 164 16.00 -1.24 -22.88
CA TYR A 164 14.80 -2.02 -23.16
C TYR A 164 15.13 -3.46 -23.55
N VAL A 165 14.53 -4.40 -22.83
CA VAL A 165 14.69 -5.85 -23.03
C VAL A 165 13.47 -6.45 -23.73
N GLY A 166 12.27 -6.02 -23.34
CA GLY A 166 11.02 -6.55 -23.89
C GLY A 166 9.81 -6.09 -23.09
N ASN A 167 8.67 -6.73 -23.30
CA ASN A 167 7.47 -6.48 -22.51
C ASN A 167 7.28 -7.61 -21.50
N ALA A 168 7.05 -7.26 -20.25
CA ALA A 168 6.58 -8.22 -19.24
C ALA A 168 5.12 -8.59 -19.49
N ILE A 169 4.31 -7.60 -19.88
CA ILE A 169 2.91 -7.77 -20.26
C ILE A 169 2.70 -6.96 -21.53
N ASP A 170 2.17 -7.58 -22.58
CA ASP A 170 2.03 -6.92 -23.90
C ASP A 170 0.98 -5.79 -23.88
N THR A 171 -0.08 -5.95 -23.07
CA THR A 171 -1.14 -4.96 -23.01
C THR A 171 -1.82 -5.01 -21.65
N VAL A 172 -1.94 -3.86 -21.00
CA VAL A 172 -2.75 -3.67 -19.79
C VAL A 172 -3.87 -2.69 -20.09
N GLY A 173 -5.10 -3.09 -19.79
CA GLY A 173 -6.30 -2.38 -20.21
C GLY A 173 -6.70 -1.17 -19.38
N HIS A 174 -5.98 -0.84 -18.30
CA HIS A 174 -6.47 0.11 -17.27
C HIS A 174 -5.39 1.10 -16.84
N ILE A 175 -5.78 2.10 -16.05
CA ILE A 175 -4.84 3.04 -15.45
C ILE A 175 -4.11 2.33 -14.29
N ASN A 176 -2.88 1.90 -14.54
CA ASN A 176 -2.05 1.28 -13.50
C ASN A 176 -1.25 2.34 -12.76
N ARG A 177 -1.45 2.46 -11.46
CA ARG A 177 -0.77 3.46 -10.63
C ARG A 177 0.33 2.89 -9.77
N ALA A 178 0.25 1.61 -9.47
CA ALA A 178 1.24 0.93 -8.66
C ALA A 178 1.66 -0.38 -9.32
N ILE A 179 2.90 -0.75 -9.12
CA ILE A 179 3.48 -2.02 -9.56
C ILE A 179 4.43 -2.50 -8.48
N VAL A 180 4.36 -3.78 -8.18
CA VAL A 180 5.35 -4.47 -7.36
C VAL A 180 5.66 -5.82 -7.98
N VAL A 181 6.89 -6.28 -7.79
CA VAL A 181 7.36 -7.58 -8.29
C VAL A 181 8.09 -8.30 -7.16
N THR A 182 7.94 -9.62 -7.08
CA THR A 182 8.69 -10.44 -6.13
C THR A 182 10.19 -10.43 -6.46
N ALA A 183 11.03 -10.67 -5.46
CA ALA A 183 12.49 -10.71 -5.60
C ALA A 183 12.95 -11.69 -6.71
N SER A 184 12.21 -12.79 -6.92
CA SER A 184 12.47 -13.73 -8.00
C SER A 184 12.08 -13.22 -9.40
N GLY A 185 11.26 -12.19 -9.49
CA GLY A 185 10.66 -11.70 -10.73
C GLY A 185 9.50 -12.56 -11.25
N GLU A 186 9.06 -13.57 -10.50
CA GLU A 186 8.01 -14.49 -10.96
C GLU A 186 6.61 -13.92 -10.82
N ASP A 187 6.31 -13.25 -9.71
CA ASP A 187 5.00 -12.66 -9.46
C ASP A 187 5.07 -11.15 -9.56
N MET A 188 4.10 -10.59 -10.25
CA MET A 188 3.91 -9.16 -10.45
C MET A 188 2.48 -8.78 -10.09
N LEU A 189 2.32 -7.70 -9.32
CA LEU A 189 1.02 -7.15 -8.99
C LEU A 189 0.91 -5.72 -9.49
N LEU A 190 -0.24 -5.40 -10.09
CA LEU A 190 -0.54 -4.08 -10.64
C LEU A 190 -1.76 -3.50 -9.95
N GLY A 191 -1.61 -2.34 -9.33
CA GLY A 191 -2.71 -1.59 -8.75
C GLY A 191 -3.44 -0.77 -9.80
N SER A 192 -4.76 -0.94 -9.90
CA SER A 192 -5.59 -0.22 -10.86
C SER A 192 -6.39 0.89 -10.18
N THR A 193 -6.43 2.04 -10.87
CA THR A 193 -7.40 3.10 -10.56
C THR A 193 -8.26 3.29 -11.79
N TRP A 194 -9.55 3.38 -11.63
CA TRP A 194 -10.56 3.74 -12.63
C TRP A 194 -11.55 2.65 -12.98
N ASP A 195 -11.43 1.45 -13.07
CA ASP A 195 -12.47 0.51 -13.53
C ASP A 195 -12.90 -0.52 -12.47
N GLY A 196 -12.72 -0.19 -11.18
CA GLY A 196 -13.19 -1.04 -10.10
C GLY A 196 -12.45 -2.38 -9.98
N HIS A 197 -11.22 -2.45 -10.45
CA HIS A 197 -10.48 -3.71 -10.54
C HIS A 197 -9.51 -3.97 -9.37
N GLY A 198 -9.41 -3.11 -8.37
CA GLY A 198 -8.49 -3.33 -7.26
C GLY A 198 -7.04 -3.49 -7.73
N PHE A 199 -6.49 -4.69 -7.64
CA PHE A 199 -5.19 -5.04 -8.20
C PHE A 199 -5.22 -6.40 -8.92
N THR A 200 -4.33 -6.56 -9.91
CA THR A 200 -4.23 -7.77 -10.72
C THR A 200 -2.92 -8.49 -10.42
N HIS A 201 -2.96 -9.80 -10.41
CA HIS A 201 -1.82 -10.69 -10.26
C HIS A 201 -1.44 -11.30 -11.60
N TRP A 202 -0.16 -11.26 -11.89
CA TRP A 202 0.47 -11.79 -13.10
C TRP A 202 1.66 -12.68 -12.70
N ASN A 203 1.89 -13.76 -13.43
CA ASN A 203 2.97 -14.70 -13.11
C ASN A 203 3.71 -15.12 -14.37
N SER A 204 5.03 -15.22 -14.28
CA SER A 204 5.87 -15.64 -15.40
C SER A 204 5.96 -17.16 -15.60
N SER A 205 5.41 -17.98 -14.72
CA SER A 205 5.40 -19.45 -14.77
C SER A 205 6.78 -20.14 -14.84
N VAL A 206 7.82 -19.42 -15.27
CA VAL A 206 9.18 -19.93 -15.45
C VAL A 206 10.18 -18.90 -14.97
N PRO A 207 11.01 -19.23 -13.96
CA PRO A 207 12.04 -18.34 -13.45
C PRO A 207 12.94 -17.79 -14.57
N GLY A 208 13.18 -16.48 -14.55
CA GLY A 208 14.02 -15.79 -15.52
C GLY A 208 13.36 -15.50 -16.88
N VAL A 209 12.09 -15.81 -17.04
CA VAL A 209 11.27 -15.38 -18.19
C VAL A 209 10.63 -14.05 -17.84
N ILE A 210 10.88 -13.01 -18.64
CA ILE A 210 10.34 -11.66 -18.40
C ILE A 210 8.86 -11.54 -18.69
N GLN A 211 8.28 -12.41 -19.53
CA GLN A 211 6.88 -12.33 -19.94
C GLN A 211 5.95 -12.97 -18.91
N HIS A 212 4.97 -12.22 -18.46
CA HIS A 212 3.98 -12.62 -17.45
C HIS A 212 2.62 -12.87 -18.09
N SER A 213 1.89 -13.79 -17.51
CA SER A 213 0.51 -14.10 -17.88
C SER A 213 -0.44 -13.75 -16.73
N PHE A 214 -1.63 -13.29 -17.07
CA PHE A 214 -2.67 -12.97 -16.09
C PHE A 214 -3.05 -14.21 -15.28
N VAL A 215 -3.15 -14.05 -13.96
CA VAL A 215 -3.56 -15.08 -13.01
C VAL A 215 -4.96 -14.78 -12.49
N ASP A 216 -5.13 -13.65 -11.80
CA ASP A 216 -6.40 -13.29 -11.17
C ASP A 216 -6.47 -11.78 -10.85
N THR A 217 -7.66 -11.35 -10.41
CA THR A 217 -7.94 -9.98 -9.95
C THR A 217 -8.40 -10.03 -8.50
N PHE A 218 -7.83 -9.16 -7.68
CA PHE A 218 -8.13 -9.03 -6.26
C PHE A 218 -8.54 -7.60 -5.92
N GLY A 219 -9.30 -7.45 -4.85
CA GLY A 219 -9.72 -6.13 -4.43
C GLY A 219 -10.28 -6.11 -3.02
N VAL A 220 -10.39 -4.91 -2.48
CA VAL A 220 -11.15 -4.65 -1.27
C VAL A 220 -12.45 -3.98 -1.67
N TYR A 221 -13.55 -4.58 -1.27
CA TYR A 221 -14.89 -4.12 -1.56
C TYR A 221 -15.58 -3.81 -0.23
N TYR A 222 -16.35 -2.73 -0.18
CA TYR A 222 -17.03 -2.30 1.05
C TYR A 222 -18.52 -2.24 0.81
N ASP A 223 -19.25 -2.68 1.80
CA ASP A 223 -20.69 -2.42 1.93
C ASP A 223 -20.86 -1.34 3.01
N VAL A 224 -21.54 -0.26 2.69
CA VAL A 224 -21.90 0.79 3.65
C VAL A 224 -23.40 0.86 3.75
N ASP A 225 -23.89 0.99 4.99
CA ASP A 225 -25.33 1.18 5.24
C ASP A 225 -25.80 2.59 4.82
N ALA A 226 -27.10 2.85 4.94
CA ALA A 226 -27.72 4.14 4.64
C ALA A 226 -27.18 5.31 5.52
N ASN A 227 -26.38 5.02 6.54
CA ASN A 227 -25.72 6.02 7.39
C ASN A 227 -24.22 6.13 7.07
N TYR A 228 -23.76 5.49 6.00
CA TYR A 228 -22.35 5.38 5.63
C TYR A 228 -21.49 4.62 6.67
N GLU A 229 -22.11 3.80 7.52
CA GLU A 229 -21.36 2.91 8.40
C GLU A 229 -20.97 1.65 7.64
N TYR A 230 -19.70 1.27 7.81
CA TYR A 230 -19.16 0.05 7.22
C TYR A 230 -19.81 -1.18 7.84
N ILE A 231 -20.51 -1.96 7.04
CA ILE A 231 -21.12 -3.21 7.47
C ILE A 231 -20.36 -4.45 6.99
N GLY A 232 -19.45 -4.29 6.03
CA GLY A 232 -18.56 -5.31 5.50
C GLY A 232 -19.30 -6.51 4.92
N SER A 233 -19.19 -6.75 3.64
CA SER A 233 -19.65 -8.01 3.05
C SER A 233 -18.54 -8.69 2.28
N VAL A 234 -18.56 -10.01 2.27
CA VAL A 234 -17.68 -10.82 1.42
C VAL A 234 -18.58 -11.56 0.45
N ALA A 235 -18.55 -11.21 -0.80
CA ALA A 235 -19.18 -11.98 -1.84
C ALA A 235 -18.10 -12.70 -2.64
N ASP A 236 -18.19 -14.01 -2.71
CA ASP A 236 -17.38 -14.91 -3.53
C ASP A 236 -15.89 -14.47 -3.64
N SER A 237 -15.19 -14.49 -2.51
CA SER A 237 -13.77 -14.12 -2.39
C SER A 237 -13.41 -12.64 -2.48
N ALA A 238 -14.36 -11.72 -2.39
CA ALA A 238 -14.09 -10.29 -2.38
C ALA A 238 -14.92 -9.57 -1.32
N TYR A 239 -14.36 -8.53 -0.68
CA TYR A 239 -15.12 -7.61 0.17
C TYR A 239 -15.87 -6.63 -0.72
N VAL A 240 -17.18 -6.59 -0.61
CA VAL A 240 -18.04 -5.73 -1.41
C VAL A 240 -18.44 -4.51 -0.60
N VAL A 241 -18.26 -3.33 -1.16
CA VAL A 241 -18.81 -2.09 -0.64
C VAL A 241 -19.95 -1.67 -1.56
N ASP A 242 -21.14 -1.70 -1.05
CA ASP A 242 -22.26 -1.01 -1.67
C ASP A 242 -22.21 0.47 -1.26
N LEU A 243 -21.91 1.32 -2.23
CA LEU A 243 -21.89 2.77 -2.07
C LEU A 243 -23.29 3.34 -2.43
N ASP A 244 -24.35 2.67 -1.99
CA ASP A 244 -25.72 3.09 -2.22
C ASP A 244 -25.94 4.51 -1.70
N GLY A 245 -25.92 5.45 -2.60
CA GLY A 245 -26.13 6.87 -2.32
C GLY A 245 -25.15 7.83 -2.99
N TYR A 246 -24.05 7.34 -3.57
CA TYR A 246 -23.08 8.22 -4.25
C TYR A 246 -23.13 8.14 -5.78
N TYR A 247 -23.69 7.07 -6.34
CA TYR A 247 -23.99 6.95 -7.76
C TYR A 247 -25.46 6.58 -7.94
N ASP A 248 -26.10 7.31 -8.84
CA ASP A 248 -27.49 7.28 -9.21
C ASP A 248 -28.15 5.88 -9.07
N ALA A 249 -29.22 5.82 -8.32
CA ALA A 249 -29.92 4.63 -7.84
C ALA A 249 -30.52 3.70 -8.93
N ASP A 250 -30.11 3.84 -10.18
CA ASP A 250 -30.71 3.13 -11.32
C ASP A 250 -29.74 2.22 -12.08
N THR A 251 -28.54 2.00 -11.58
CA THR A 251 -27.60 1.04 -12.16
C THR A 251 -27.50 -0.19 -11.29
N SER A 252 -27.74 -1.35 -11.90
CA SER A 252 -27.47 -2.67 -11.31
C SER A 252 -26.03 -2.71 -10.80
N TYR A 253 -25.87 -2.84 -9.50
CA TYR A 253 -24.62 -2.66 -8.79
C TYR A 253 -23.60 -3.71 -9.16
N ASP A 254 -22.66 -3.29 -9.97
CA ASP A 254 -21.38 -3.93 -10.00
C ASP A 254 -20.59 -3.42 -8.80
N THR A 255 -20.23 -4.34 -7.94
CA THR A 255 -19.32 -4.15 -6.82
C THR A 255 -18.06 -3.45 -7.28
N THR A 256 -17.89 -2.19 -6.88
CA THR A 256 -16.75 -1.40 -7.29
C THR A 256 -15.62 -1.62 -6.32
N ALA A 257 -14.51 -2.20 -6.79
CA ALA A 257 -13.31 -2.32 -5.98
C ALA A 257 -12.71 -0.94 -5.69
N LEU A 258 -12.01 -0.82 -4.56
CA LEU A 258 -11.20 0.35 -4.26
C LEU A 258 -10.16 0.58 -5.35
N TRP A 259 -9.86 1.84 -5.60
CA TRP A 259 -8.76 2.24 -6.46
C TRP A 259 -7.43 2.00 -5.77
N VAL A 260 -6.68 1.03 -6.22
CA VAL A 260 -5.35 0.74 -5.69
C VAL A 260 -4.33 1.67 -6.34
N SER A 261 -3.62 2.41 -5.52
CA SER A 261 -2.66 3.43 -5.96
C SER A 261 -1.30 3.36 -5.27
N ALA A 262 -1.12 2.41 -4.34
CA ALA A 262 0.16 2.07 -3.75
C ALA A 262 0.21 0.55 -3.53
N LEU A 263 1.32 -0.06 -3.84
CA LEU A 263 1.64 -1.47 -3.57
C LEU A 263 3.07 -1.55 -3.08
N ASP A 264 3.32 -2.39 -2.09
CA ASP A 264 4.68 -2.80 -1.71
C ASP A 264 4.68 -4.18 -1.06
N LEU A 265 5.81 -4.88 -1.13
CA LEU A 265 6.00 -6.18 -0.49
C LEU A 265 6.82 -6.03 0.78
N SER A 266 6.48 -6.83 1.80
CA SER A 266 7.36 -6.99 2.96
C SER A 266 8.76 -7.45 2.53
N PRO A 267 9.81 -7.18 3.33
CA PRO A 267 11.18 -7.54 2.97
C PRO A 267 11.41 -9.03 2.68
N ASP A 268 10.58 -9.90 3.26
CA ASP A 268 10.62 -11.35 3.02
C ASP A 268 9.67 -11.80 1.90
N GLY A 269 8.92 -10.87 1.30
CA GLY A 269 7.97 -11.11 0.21
C GLY A 269 6.71 -11.87 0.63
N SER A 270 6.46 -12.06 1.94
CA SER A 270 5.32 -12.83 2.42
C SER A 270 4.03 -12.03 2.56
N GLU A 271 4.13 -10.72 2.64
CA GLU A 271 3.01 -9.81 2.86
C GLU A 271 2.96 -8.72 1.80
N LEU A 272 1.75 -8.28 1.44
CA LEU A 272 1.51 -7.21 0.47
C LEU A 272 0.81 -6.04 1.17
N LEU A 273 1.40 -4.86 1.07
CA LEU A 273 0.79 -3.59 1.42
C LEU A 273 0.00 -3.06 0.22
N VAL A 274 -1.27 -2.73 0.44
CA VAL A 274 -2.18 -2.20 -0.57
C VAL A 274 -2.76 -0.88 -0.11
N GLY A 275 -2.28 0.22 -0.65
CA GLY A 275 -2.85 1.55 -0.44
C GLY A 275 -3.97 1.81 -1.43
N ALA A 276 -5.18 2.01 -0.92
CA ALA A 276 -6.37 2.12 -1.75
C ALA A 276 -7.20 3.37 -1.42
N LEU A 277 -7.85 3.90 -2.46
CA LEU A 277 -8.78 5.03 -2.40
C LEU A 277 -10.20 4.56 -2.69
N THR A 278 -11.19 5.24 -2.15
CA THR A 278 -12.54 5.09 -2.65
C THR A 278 -12.66 5.56 -4.09
N ALA A 279 -13.52 4.92 -4.86
CA ALA A 279 -13.82 5.33 -6.22
C ALA A 279 -14.32 6.80 -6.23
N GLY A 280 -13.59 7.66 -6.92
CA GLY A 280 -13.91 9.08 -7.04
C GLY A 280 -12.94 10.00 -6.30
N TRP A 281 -12.77 11.20 -6.84
CA TRP A 281 -11.95 12.26 -6.26
C TRP A 281 -12.69 12.83 -5.03
N GLY A 282 -12.27 12.43 -3.83
CA GLY A 282 -12.84 12.91 -2.59
C GLY A 282 -14.04 12.11 -2.08
N GLY A 283 -14.06 10.81 -2.34
CA GLY A 283 -15.07 9.91 -1.76
C GLY A 283 -15.01 9.87 -0.23
N PRO A 284 -16.12 9.53 0.44
CA PRO A 284 -16.27 9.67 1.90
C PRO A 284 -15.42 8.69 2.72
N LEU A 285 -14.75 7.72 2.11
CA LEU A 285 -13.99 6.68 2.82
C LEU A 285 -12.48 6.93 2.88
N GLY A 286 -11.97 8.06 2.38
CA GLY A 286 -10.55 8.36 2.41
C GLY A 286 -9.63 7.24 1.93
N GLY A 287 -8.34 7.41 2.09
CA GLY A 287 -7.35 6.37 1.78
C GLY A 287 -7.25 5.35 2.92
N THR A 288 -7.10 4.09 2.57
CA THR A 288 -6.89 3.00 3.52
C THR A 288 -5.75 2.13 3.06
N ASN A 289 -4.92 1.66 3.98
CA ASN A 289 -3.79 0.79 3.68
C ASN A 289 -4.05 -0.60 4.26
N TRP A 290 -4.12 -1.59 3.39
CA TRP A 290 -4.48 -2.96 3.71
C TRP A 290 -3.26 -3.85 3.68
N LEU A 291 -3.27 -4.91 4.48
CA LEU A 291 -2.26 -5.96 4.48
C LEU A 291 -2.89 -7.26 3.99
N PHE A 292 -2.23 -7.89 3.02
CA PHE A 292 -2.59 -9.19 2.48
C PHE A 292 -1.45 -10.18 2.70
N ASP A 293 -1.80 -11.44 2.87
CA ASP A 293 -0.86 -12.56 2.84
C ASP A 293 -0.64 -12.98 1.37
N MET A 294 0.60 -12.97 0.90
CA MET A 294 0.93 -13.34 -0.49
C MET A 294 0.57 -14.79 -0.83
N SER A 295 0.40 -15.66 0.15
CA SER A 295 -0.10 -17.02 -0.06
C SER A 295 -1.63 -17.08 -0.26
N ASP A 296 -2.37 -16.01 0.09
CA ASP A 296 -3.81 -15.91 -0.05
C ASP A 296 -4.26 -14.45 -0.20
N LEU A 297 -4.27 -13.99 -1.44
CA LEU A 297 -4.67 -12.63 -1.79
C LEU A 297 -6.20 -12.44 -1.82
N SER A 298 -6.99 -13.45 -1.47
CA SER A 298 -8.45 -13.39 -1.56
C SER A 298 -9.08 -12.38 -0.59
N MET A 299 -8.38 -12.03 0.50
CA MET A 299 -8.87 -11.07 1.48
C MET A 299 -7.72 -10.45 2.30
N PRO A 300 -7.83 -9.16 2.70
CA PRO A 300 -6.87 -8.58 3.61
C PRO A 300 -7.02 -9.19 5.00
N TYR A 301 -5.91 -9.31 5.72
CA TYR A 301 -5.91 -9.75 7.10
C TYR A 301 -5.73 -8.60 8.10
N GLY A 302 -5.33 -7.42 7.66
CA GLY A 302 -5.06 -6.28 8.53
C GLY A 302 -5.08 -4.93 7.83
N LEU A 303 -4.85 -3.88 8.62
CA LEU A 303 -4.77 -2.48 8.22
C LEU A 303 -3.50 -1.86 8.78
N VAL A 304 -2.92 -0.92 8.03
CA VAL A 304 -1.86 -0.03 8.50
C VAL A 304 -2.45 1.35 8.75
N GLY A 305 -2.25 1.84 9.97
CA GLY A 305 -2.81 3.11 10.40
C GLY A 305 -4.28 3.04 10.81
N ASN A 306 -4.86 4.18 11.10
CA ASN A 306 -6.26 4.28 11.47
C ASN A 306 -7.14 4.29 10.23
N ARG A 307 -8.29 3.67 10.34
CA ARG A 307 -9.33 3.77 9.33
C ARG A 307 -9.89 5.19 9.30
N HIS A 308 -10.13 5.71 8.10
CA HIS A 308 -10.87 6.96 7.93
C HIS A 308 -12.26 6.84 8.56
N ASN A 309 -12.64 7.80 9.39
CA ASN A 309 -14.04 7.94 9.76
C ASN A 309 -14.78 8.57 8.58
N LEU A 310 -16.01 8.13 8.35
CA LEU A 310 -16.85 8.61 7.25
C LEU A 310 -17.08 10.13 7.26
N ASP A 311 -16.86 10.79 8.40
CA ASP A 311 -16.98 12.24 8.59
C ASP A 311 -15.67 13.01 8.34
N GLY A 312 -14.61 12.31 7.88
CA GLY A 312 -13.29 12.91 7.66
C GLY A 312 -12.53 13.26 8.94
N SER A 313 -13.01 12.85 10.10
CA SER A 313 -12.30 13.01 11.37
C SER A 313 -11.47 11.77 11.69
N GLY A 314 -10.23 11.95 12.09
CA GLY A 314 -9.34 10.88 12.55
C GLY A 314 -7.89 11.32 12.49
N GLU A 315 -7.14 11.21 13.59
CA GLU A 315 -5.70 11.43 13.60
C GLU A 315 -4.99 10.22 12.95
N GLY A 316 -4.03 10.49 12.08
CA GLY A 316 -3.20 9.46 11.46
C GLY A 316 -3.87 8.71 10.30
N VAL A 317 -4.81 9.33 9.63
CA VAL A 317 -5.53 8.77 8.48
C VAL A 317 -4.89 9.25 7.20
N THR A 318 -4.67 8.32 6.27
CA THR A 318 -4.29 8.67 4.90
C THR A 318 -5.53 9.06 4.11
N ASP A 319 -5.51 10.22 3.44
CA ASP A 319 -6.59 10.70 2.57
C ASP A 319 -6.46 10.18 1.15
N GLY A 320 -5.24 9.86 0.75
CA GLY A 320 -4.93 9.39 -0.59
C GLY A 320 -3.56 8.79 -0.71
N PRO A 321 -3.37 7.51 -0.30
CA PRO A 321 -2.09 6.84 -0.45
C PRO A 321 -1.68 6.79 -1.93
N ARG A 322 -0.46 7.18 -2.22
CA ARG A 322 0.12 7.19 -3.58
C ARG A 322 1.43 6.44 -3.66
N GLY A 323 2.05 6.16 -2.54
CA GLY A 323 3.22 5.33 -2.43
C GLY A 323 3.27 4.68 -1.06
N GLY A 324 3.76 3.47 -1.02
CA GLY A 324 4.04 2.73 0.20
C GLY A 324 5.42 2.11 0.10
N PHE A 325 6.09 1.96 1.22
CA PHE A 325 7.38 1.30 1.30
C PHE A 325 7.55 0.59 2.63
N TRP A 326 8.05 -0.63 2.56
CA TRP A 326 8.36 -1.47 3.71
C TRP A 326 9.88 -1.61 3.83
N ASP A 327 10.47 -1.02 4.86
CA ASP A 327 11.91 -1.11 5.03
C ASP A 327 12.37 -2.47 5.60
N ALA A 328 13.67 -2.71 5.57
CA ALA A 328 14.26 -3.97 6.03
C ALA A 328 14.05 -4.25 7.54
N ASP A 329 13.77 -3.21 8.33
CA ASP A 329 13.47 -3.31 9.76
C ASP A 329 11.98 -3.57 10.03
N GLY A 330 11.15 -3.62 8.98
CA GLY A 330 9.71 -3.83 9.06
C GLY A 330 8.90 -2.56 9.31
N ASN A 331 9.50 -1.38 9.19
CA ASN A 331 8.76 -0.13 9.27
C ASN A 331 8.05 0.14 7.94
N ILE A 332 6.87 0.75 8.03
CA ILE A 332 6.08 1.11 6.85
C ILE A 332 6.05 2.63 6.71
N TYR A 333 6.34 3.09 5.50
CA TYR A 333 6.26 4.49 5.10
C TYR A 333 5.16 4.65 4.07
N LEU A 334 4.30 5.64 4.23
CA LEU A 334 3.18 5.91 3.33
C LEU A 334 3.24 7.35 2.85
N ALA A 335 3.30 7.54 1.55
CA ALA A 335 3.15 8.84 0.92
C ALA A 335 1.67 9.14 0.69
N ASP A 336 1.16 10.19 1.32
CA ASP A 336 -0.23 10.58 1.21
C ASP A 336 -0.38 11.89 0.43
N PHE A 337 -1.07 11.77 -0.69
CA PHE A 337 -1.21 12.84 -1.66
C PHE A 337 -2.09 14.00 -1.18
N TYR A 338 -3.20 13.72 -0.49
CA TYR A 338 -4.16 14.75 -0.12
C TYR A 338 -3.85 15.37 1.23
N SER A 339 -3.37 14.59 2.19
CA SER A 339 -2.92 15.14 3.47
C SER A 339 -1.55 15.83 3.38
N ASN A 340 -0.85 15.70 2.23
CA ASN A 340 0.49 16.24 2.02
C ASN A 340 1.49 15.77 3.10
N ALA A 341 1.49 14.48 3.41
CA ALA A 341 2.28 13.93 4.50
C ALA A 341 2.99 12.62 4.09
N ILE A 342 4.07 12.33 4.78
CA ILE A 342 4.66 11.00 4.85
C ILE A 342 4.36 10.46 6.25
N PHE A 343 3.64 9.35 6.30
CA PHE A 343 3.38 8.64 7.54
C PHE A 343 4.43 7.56 7.74
N HIS A 344 4.93 7.45 8.97
CA HIS A 344 5.86 6.42 9.37
C HIS A 344 5.24 5.57 10.48
N TYR A 345 5.17 4.28 10.25
CA TYR A 345 4.70 3.27 11.18
C TYR A 345 5.88 2.38 11.55
N ALA A 346 6.37 2.53 12.77
CA ALA A 346 7.48 1.72 13.25
C ALA A 346 7.03 0.28 13.52
N ALA A 347 7.86 -0.68 13.12
CA ALA A 347 7.71 -2.06 13.53
C ALA A 347 7.82 -2.17 15.06
N ASP A 348 6.89 -2.83 15.70
CA ASP A 348 7.01 -3.11 17.14
C ASP A 348 8.01 -4.24 17.37
N MET A 349 9.27 -3.86 17.55
CA MET A 349 10.38 -4.81 17.81
C MET A 349 10.26 -5.49 19.17
N SER A 350 9.31 -5.10 20.03
CA SER A 350 9.17 -5.67 21.39
C SER A 350 8.52 -7.06 21.41
N SER A 351 7.99 -7.54 20.29
CA SER A 351 7.25 -8.80 20.19
C SER A 351 8.00 -9.93 19.46
N ILE A 352 9.34 -9.83 19.27
CA ILE A 352 10.13 -10.90 18.65
C ILE A 352 10.27 -12.08 19.63
N SER A 353 9.34 -13.02 19.58
CA SER A 353 9.55 -14.40 20.02
C SER A 353 9.51 -15.31 18.80
N ASP A 354 10.60 -16.03 18.62
CA ASP A 354 10.89 -16.90 17.48
C ASP A 354 9.90 -18.08 17.33
N ASP A 355 8.75 -17.96 16.76
CA ASP A 355 7.99 -19.15 16.31
C ASP A 355 6.60 -18.86 15.70
N ASN A 356 6.35 -17.65 15.08
CA ASN A 356 5.09 -17.48 14.34
C ASN A 356 5.19 -16.34 13.30
N PRO A 357 4.54 -16.41 12.13
CA PRO A 357 4.55 -15.32 11.16
C PRO A 357 3.98 -14.04 11.81
N LYS A 358 4.80 -13.00 11.80
CA LYS A 358 4.51 -11.73 12.49
C LYS A 358 3.47 -10.94 11.72
N THR A 359 2.40 -10.61 12.40
CA THR A 359 1.48 -9.57 11.95
C THR A 359 2.06 -8.21 12.37
N VAL A 360 2.52 -7.39 11.44
CA VAL A 360 2.86 -5.99 11.71
C VAL A 360 1.55 -5.23 11.84
N VAL A 361 1.11 -5.05 13.07
CA VAL A 361 -0.10 -4.29 13.40
C VAL A 361 0.34 -2.93 13.96
N ALA A 362 -0.40 -1.89 13.66
CA ALA A 362 -0.25 -0.59 14.34
C ALA A 362 0.01 -0.82 15.82
N SER A 363 1.09 -0.28 16.33
CA SER A 363 1.76 -0.63 17.61
C SER A 363 0.82 -1.08 18.74
N GLY A 364 0.90 -2.35 19.10
CA GLY A 364 0.25 -2.91 20.29
C GLY A 364 -1.05 -3.68 20.07
N TYR A 365 -1.58 -3.79 18.85
CA TYR A 365 -2.69 -4.71 18.56
C TYR A 365 -2.15 -6.06 18.11
N ALA A 366 -2.80 -7.14 18.53
CA ALA A 366 -2.52 -8.48 18.04
C ALA A 366 -3.79 -9.33 18.02
N LEU A 367 -3.94 -10.17 17.01
CA LEU A 367 -4.91 -11.24 16.96
C LEU A 367 -4.12 -12.53 16.68
N GLU A 368 -3.99 -13.38 17.69
CA GLU A 368 -3.18 -14.58 17.61
C GLU A 368 -3.90 -15.71 16.87
N GLN A 369 -3.13 -16.64 16.31
CA GLN A 369 -3.71 -17.85 15.74
C GLN A 369 -4.43 -18.63 16.84
N ASN A 370 -5.67 -19.03 16.56
CA ASN A 370 -6.44 -19.84 17.50
C ASN A 370 -5.74 -21.17 17.81
N TYR A 371 -5.84 -21.63 19.06
CA TYR A 371 -5.24 -22.89 19.46
C TYR A 371 -6.24 -23.74 20.26
N PRO A 372 -6.38 -25.04 19.89
CA PRO A 372 -5.79 -25.72 18.76
C PRO A 372 -6.35 -25.24 17.40
N ASN A 373 -5.59 -25.41 16.33
CA ASN A 373 -6.04 -25.28 14.95
C ASN A 373 -5.35 -26.34 14.08
N PRO A 374 -6.06 -27.31 13.45
CA PRO A 374 -7.51 -27.53 13.52
C PRO A 374 -8.03 -27.83 14.93
N PHE A 375 -9.31 -27.55 15.20
CA PHE A 375 -9.91 -27.73 16.52
C PHE A 375 -11.16 -28.61 16.56
N ASN A 376 -11.44 -29.22 17.72
CA ASN A 376 -12.64 -30.01 18.03
C ASN A 376 -12.78 -30.17 19.57
N PRO A 377 -13.89 -29.81 20.21
CA PRO A 377 -15.00 -28.99 19.68
C PRO A 377 -14.80 -27.50 19.91
N ASP A 378 -13.78 -27.09 20.65
CA ASP A 378 -13.53 -25.70 21.05
C ASP A 378 -12.10 -25.28 20.76
N THR A 379 -11.93 -23.98 20.59
CA THR A 379 -10.63 -23.34 20.38
C THR A 379 -10.57 -22.02 21.14
N ARG A 380 -9.37 -21.66 21.56
CA ARG A 380 -9.04 -20.42 22.23
C ARG A 380 -8.52 -19.41 21.22
N ILE A 381 -8.95 -18.16 21.35
CA ILE A 381 -8.51 -17.02 20.57
C ILE A 381 -7.94 -16.00 21.56
N ASP A 382 -6.69 -15.63 21.35
CA ASP A 382 -5.97 -14.63 22.12
C ASP A 382 -5.83 -13.36 21.28
N PHE A 383 -6.00 -12.19 21.90
CA PHE A 383 -5.78 -10.92 21.22
C PHE A 383 -5.30 -9.84 22.20
N THR A 384 -4.70 -8.80 21.68
CA THR A 384 -4.18 -7.68 22.46
C THR A 384 -4.71 -6.36 21.89
N ILE A 385 -5.06 -5.42 22.77
CA ILE A 385 -5.41 -4.04 22.42
C ILE A 385 -4.54 -3.08 23.25
N PRO A 386 -3.95 -2.04 22.66
CA PRO A 386 -3.03 -1.13 23.34
C PRO A 386 -3.73 -0.07 24.19
N ALA A 387 -4.98 0.22 23.90
CA ALA A 387 -5.78 1.26 24.56
C ALA A 387 -7.15 0.73 24.99
N ASN A 388 -7.84 1.48 25.85
CA ASN A 388 -9.22 1.17 26.21
C ASN A 388 -10.14 1.57 25.05
N GLU A 389 -10.82 0.60 24.47
CA GLU A 389 -11.68 0.84 23.31
C GLU A 389 -12.79 -0.18 23.16
N HIS A 390 -13.70 0.07 22.23
CA HIS A 390 -14.76 -0.87 21.89
C HIS A 390 -14.20 -1.97 21.00
N VAL A 391 -14.42 -3.23 21.39
CA VAL A 391 -13.95 -4.43 20.69
C VAL A 391 -15.14 -5.22 20.18
N ASN A 392 -15.13 -5.56 18.90
CA ASN A 392 -15.98 -6.57 18.31
C ASN A 392 -15.08 -7.73 17.84
N LEU A 393 -15.32 -8.94 18.34
CA LEU A 393 -14.69 -10.16 17.87
C LEU A 393 -15.77 -11.12 17.40
N SER A 394 -15.79 -11.41 16.11
CA SER A 394 -16.86 -12.15 15.46
C SER A 394 -16.32 -13.27 14.59
N ILE A 395 -17.12 -14.32 14.41
CA ILE A 395 -16.83 -15.49 13.58
C ILE A 395 -17.69 -15.44 12.33
N TYR A 396 -17.08 -15.68 11.18
CA TYR A 396 -17.73 -15.73 9.87
C TYR A 396 -17.46 -17.08 9.18
N ASN A 397 -18.38 -17.49 8.31
CA ASN A 397 -18.11 -18.61 7.38
C ASN A 397 -17.37 -18.09 6.13
N LEU A 398 -16.99 -18.98 5.21
CA LEU A 398 -16.31 -18.58 3.97
C LEU A 398 -17.16 -17.73 3.02
N GLU A 399 -18.48 -17.73 3.18
CA GLU A 399 -19.40 -16.86 2.43
C GLU A 399 -19.57 -15.49 3.10
N GLY A 400 -18.73 -15.15 4.11
CA GLY A 400 -18.78 -13.89 4.83
C GLY A 400 -19.99 -13.70 5.76
N ARG A 401 -20.81 -14.71 5.94
CA ARG A 401 -21.99 -14.62 6.82
C ARG A 401 -21.55 -14.75 8.26
N LEU A 402 -22.03 -13.83 9.09
CA LEU A 402 -21.83 -13.87 10.53
C LEU A 402 -22.36 -15.19 11.10
N VAL A 403 -21.48 -15.90 11.79
CA VAL A 403 -21.78 -17.17 12.49
C VAL A 403 -22.03 -16.92 13.98
N LYS A 404 -21.16 -16.14 14.61
CA LYS A 404 -21.27 -15.84 16.05
C LYS A 404 -20.44 -14.60 16.41
N THR A 405 -21.01 -13.73 17.24
CA THR A 405 -20.29 -12.66 17.90
C THR A 405 -19.81 -13.15 19.26
N LEU A 406 -18.48 -13.18 19.45
CA LEU A 406 -17.85 -13.62 20.70
C LEU A 406 -17.72 -12.48 21.71
N ILE A 407 -17.39 -11.29 21.22
CA ILE A 407 -17.20 -10.07 22.02
C ILE A 407 -17.80 -8.89 21.25
N ASN A 408 -18.54 -8.03 21.94
CA ASN A 408 -19.00 -6.75 21.42
C ASN A 408 -19.22 -5.78 22.58
N GLN A 409 -18.10 -5.21 23.09
CA GLN A 409 -18.14 -4.34 24.28
C GLN A 409 -16.86 -3.50 24.41
N ALA A 410 -16.92 -2.45 25.25
CA ALA A 410 -15.72 -1.73 25.64
C ALA A 410 -14.82 -2.62 26.51
N MET A 411 -13.52 -2.65 26.20
CA MET A 411 -12.51 -3.42 26.90
C MET A 411 -11.31 -2.53 27.28
N ASN A 412 -10.63 -2.91 28.35
CA ASN A 412 -9.42 -2.22 28.79
C ASN A 412 -8.21 -2.68 27.94
N SER A 413 -7.20 -1.82 27.83
CA SER A 413 -5.92 -2.18 27.23
C SER A 413 -5.31 -3.44 27.86
N GLY A 414 -4.64 -4.26 27.06
CA GLY A 414 -3.96 -5.48 27.49
C GLY A 414 -4.31 -6.72 26.65
N LYS A 415 -3.80 -7.86 27.12
CA LYS A 415 -4.10 -9.17 26.52
C LYS A 415 -5.45 -9.70 26.98
N HIS A 416 -6.21 -10.24 26.02
CA HIS A 416 -7.53 -10.82 26.23
C HIS A 416 -7.61 -12.22 25.64
N ILE A 417 -8.50 -13.01 26.19
CA ILE A 417 -8.72 -14.41 25.79
C ILE A 417 -10.20 -14.64 25.65
N THR A 418 -10.60 -15.31 24.60
CA THR A 418 -11.96 -15.83 24.44
C THR A 418 -11.91 -17.25 23.85
N ASN A 419 -13.04 -17.95 23.87
CA ASN A 419 -13.15 -19.28 23.31
C ASN A 419 -14.34 -19.35 22.37
N TRP A 420 -14.20 -20.15 21.29
CA TRP A 420 -15.30 -20.53 20.43
C TRP A 420 -15.50 -22.04 20.50
N ASP A 421 -16.74 -22.44 20.71
CA ASP A 421 -17.18 -23.81 20.87
C ASP A 421 -17.75 -24.45 19.60
N GLY A 422 -17.55 -23.85 18.44
CA GLY A 422 -18.09 -24.33 17.18
C GLY A 422 -19.63 -24.25 17.09
N THR A 423 -20.25 -23.24 17.76
CA THR A 423 -21.68 -22.98 17.65
C THR A 423 -21.96 -21.61 17.04
N ASN A 424 -23.14 -21.48 16.40
CA ASN A 424 -23.63 -20.18 15.91
C ASN A 424 -24.35 -19.37 17.02
N GLU A 425 -24.91 -18.20 16.65
CA GLU A 425 -25.62 -17.30 17.59
C GLU A 425 -26.78 -17.97 18.36
N ILE A 426 -27.45 -18.93 17.77
CA ILE A 426 -28.55 -19.66 18.42
C ILE A 426 -28.11 -20.91 19.16
N GLY A 427 -26.79 -21.13 19.32
CA GLY A 427 -26.21 -22.27 20.02
C GLY A 427 -26.20 -23.58 19.24
N ALA A 428 -26.55 -23.59 17.96
CA ALA A 428 -26.49 -24.78 17.12
C ALA A 428 -25.05 -25.00 16.63
N LYS A 429 -24.60 -26.29 16.62
CA LYS A 429 -23.29 -26.68 16.08
C LYS A 429 -23.21 -26.36 14.58
N VAL A 430 -22.12 -25.74 14.18
CA VAL A 430 -21.83 -25.46 12.78
C VAL A 430 -21.23 -26.69 12.07
N SER A 431 -21.15 -26.64 10.75
CA SER A 431 -20.52 -27.69 9.95
C SER A 431 -18.99 -27.70 10.15
N ALA A 432 -18.35 -28.86 9.99
CA ALA A 432 -16.90 -28.89 9.86
C ALA A 432 -16.49 -28.12 8.59
N GLY A 433 -15.41 -27.37 8.68
CA GLY A 433 -14.95 -26.53 7.60
C GLY A 433 -14.07 -25.39 8.08
N MET A 434 -13.73 -24.50 7.18
CA MET A 434 -12.95 -23.31 7.46
C MET A 434 -13.86 -22.16 7.90
N TYR A 435 -13.38 -21.39 8.88
CA TYR A 435 -14.04 -20.21 9.41
C TYR A 435 -13.03 -19.10 9.55
N ILE A 436 -13.52 -17.85 9.57
CA ILE A 436 -12.72 -16.65 9.77
C ILE A 436 -13.16 -16.02 11.09
N TYR A 437 -12.22 -15.65 11.93
CA TYR A 437 -12.51 -14.79 13.07
C TYR A 437 -11.88 -13.43 12.86
N GLN A 438 -12.64 -12.39 13.21
CA GLN A 438 -12.33 -11.00 12.95
C GLN A 438 -12.35 -10.22 14.25
N LEU A 439 -11.23 -9.57 14.58
CA LEU A 439 -11.12 -8.59 15.64
C LEU A 439 -11.28 -7.19 15.04
N ARG A 440 -12.27 -6.47 15.49
CA ARG A 440 -12.54 -5.10 15.06
C ARG A 440 -12.55 -4.17 16.27
N THR A 441 -11.88 -3.05 16.14
CA THR A 441 -11.92 -1.93 17.06
C THR A 441 -12.20 -0.63 16.30
N ASN A 442 -12.16 0.50 16.97
CA ASN A 442 -12.23 1.79 16.28
C ASN A 442 -10.99 2.05 15.43
N SER A 443 -9.87 1.37 15.73
CA SER A 443 -8.55 1.65 15.15
C SER A 443 -8.06 0.58 14.18
N ILE A 444 -8.54 -0.68 14.30
CA ILE A 444 -8.01 -1.79 13.50
C ILE A 444 -9.10 -2.79 13.10
N LEU A 445 -8.77 -3.57 12.06
CA LEU A 445 -9.48 -4.76 11.63
C LEU A 445 -8.44 -5.87 11.40
N LEU A 446 -8.50 -6.95 12.19
CA LEU A 446 -7.63 -8.10 12.04
C LEU A 446 -8.46 -9.36 11.79
N ASN A 447 -8.01 -10.19 10.84
CA ASN A 447 -8.65 -11.44 10.48
C ASN A 447 -7.68 -12.61 10.64
N ARG A 448 -8.20 -13.78 10.98
CA ARG A 448 -7.47 -15.04 10.98
C ARG A 448 -8.39 -16.18 10.55
N LYS A 449 -7.81 -17.18 9.90
CA LYS A 449 -8.52 -18.40 9.50
C LYS A 449 -8.37 -19.48 10.56
N MET A 450 -9.40 -20.30 10.71
CA MET A 450 -9.38 -21.47 11.59
C MET A 450 -10.14 -22.64 10.94
N THR A 451 -9.73 -23.86 11.27
CA THR A 451 -10.34 -25.08 10.74
C THR A 451 -11.04 -25.86 11.84
N PHE A 452 -12.37 -25.98 11.72
CA PHE A 452 -13.17 -26.83 12.60
C PHE A 452 -13.27 -28.24 12.01
N VAL A 453 -12.91 -29.23 12.79
CA VAL A 453 -13.03 -30.65 12.42
C VAL A 453 -13.99 -31.37 13.36
N LYS A 454 -14.65 -32.43 12.87
CA LYS A 454 -15.57 -33.25 13.68
C LYS A 454 -14.87 -34.45 14.28
#